data_544c50498e73f7743bb90eb34b039f65
#
_entry.id   544c50498e73f7743bb90eb34b039f65
#
_cell.length_a   1.000
_cell.length_b   1.000
_cell.length_c   1.000
_cell.angle_alpha   90.00
_cell.angle_beta   90.00
_cell.angle_gamma   90.00
#
_symmetry.space_group_name_H-M   'P 1'
#
loop_
_entity.id
_entity.type
_entity.pdbx_description
1 polymer ?
#
loop_
_entity_poly.entity_id
_entity_poly.type
_entity_poly.pdbx_seq_one_letter_code
_entity_poly.pdbx_strand_id
1 'polypeptide(L)'
;MRYRKFPLEPSLTIGLAAACMALSSTVPAQTYPAKPLRVIVPLAAGGPSDVLARVLAPPMSETMKQPVVVENRAGAATQIGHNLVAKAAPDGYTIGMTVLAGAANATLFPNAPFDYLKDLRGVAFLTKQPPILAVNPAKMPVRTVREYIEHARKNPGTTYGFFGYGGAVHLLIEEMNQTYGTGITLVPYKGASEATAALVTDQVHSAAASYPAYAPLKGSPKIRMLAIGGNARISLLPDVPTYAEAGYENFGKHLAWQGVLAPSGTPDAMVNYLNRVINAAAVLPDVAKRFDAMNFTFEAMTSAQFDAFMRAEVPRIGDIIRKGNIKPE
;
A
#
# COMPACT_ATOMS: atom_id res chain seq x y z
N MET A 1 -68.80 -47.98 22.75
CA MET A 1 -67.95 -47.85 21.52
C MET A 1 -66.52 -48.19 21.91
N ARG A 2 -65.96 -49.30 21.38
CA ARG A 2 -64.56 -49.70 21.62
C ARG A 2 -63.67 -49.24 20.46
N TYR A 3 -62.72 -48.35 20.73
CA TYR A 3 -61.72 -47.98 19.77
C TYR A 3 -60.71 -49.11 19.62
N ARG A 4 -60.55 -49.66 18.41
CA ARG A 4 -59.50 -50.62 18.06
C ARG A 4 -58.21 -49.83 17.81
N LYS A 5 -57.17 -50.05 18.62
CA LYS A 5 -55.80 -49.58 18.37
C LYS A 5 -55.20 -50.52 17.35
N PHE A 6 -54.77 -49.96 16.21
CA PHE A 6 -53.91 -50.65 15.25
C PHE A 6 -52.46 -50.51 15.71
N PRO A 7 -51.68 -51.57 15.84
CA PRO A 7 -50.27 -51.48 16.12
C PRO A 7 -49.55 -50.97 14.82
N LEU A 8 -48.82 -49.86 14.93
CA LEU A 8 -47.87 -49.41 13.88
C LEU A 8 -46.65 -50.34 13.96
N GLU A 9 -46.41 -51.07 12.88
CA GLU A 9 -45.25 -51.97 12.72
C GLU A 9 -43.93 -51.16 12.81
N PRO A 10 -42.97 -51.51 13.68
CA PRO A 10 -41.72 -50.75 13.86
C PRO A 10 -40.80 -50.78 12.62
N SER A 11 -41.03 -51.66 11.67
CA SER A 11 -40.26 -51.74 10.42
C SER A 11 -40.49 -50.58 9.44
N LEU A 12 -41.65 -49.91 9.49
CA LEU A 12 -41.94 -48.78 8.59
C LEU A 12 -41.25 -47.47 9.05
N THR A 13 -40.98 -47.29 10.32
CA THR A 13 -40.31 -46.11 10.91
C THR A 13 -38.83 -46.12 10.65
N ILE A 14 -38.18 -47.31 10.60
CA ILE A 14 -36.72 -47.43 10.33
C ILE A 14 -36.43 -47.15 8.87
N GLY A 15 -37.28 -47.53 7.94
CA GLY A 15 -37.12 -47.27 6.50
C GLY A 15 -37.17 -45.77 6.16
N LEU A 16 -38.04 -44.99 6.82
CA LEU A 16 -38.19 -43.55 6.60
C LEU A 16 -37.03 -42.75 7.17
N ALA A 17 -36.45 -43.14 8.28
CA ALA A 17 -35.26 -42.52 8.89
C ALA A 17 -33.98 -42.78 8.07
N ALA A 18 -33.84 -43.97 7.47
CA ALA A 18 -32.73 -44.29 6.58
C ALA A 18 -32.80 -43.53 5.24
N ALA A 19 -33.98 -43.31 4.69
CA ALA A 19 -34.20 -42.54 3.46
C ALA A 19 -33.91 -41.04 3.65
N CYS A 20 -34.15 -40.46 4.85
CA CYS A 20 -33.78 -39.08 5.16
C CYS A 20 -32.28 -38.85 5.32
N MET A 21 -31.49 -39.84 5.74
CA MET A 21 -30.03 -39.75 5.84
C MET A 21 -29.31 -39.91 4.51
N ALA A 22 -29.93 -40.54 3.51
CA ALA A 22 -29.34 -40.70 2.16
C ALA A 22 -29.48 -39.47 1.27
N LEU A 23 -30.25 -38.47 1.65
CA LEU A 23 -30.42 -37.18 0.97
C LEU A 23 -29.49 -36.07 1.51
N SER A 24 -28.42 -36.44 2.20
CA SER A 24 -27.31 -35.50 2.40
C SER A 24 -26.69 -35.23 1.04
N SER A 25 -27.37 -34.37 0.25
CA SER A 25 -26.85 -33.82 -0.99
C SER A 25 -25.48 -33.26 -0.66
N THR A 26 -24.42 -33.87 -1.20
CA THR A 26 -23.12 -33.25 -1.36
C THR A 26 -23.34 -32.00 -2.18
N VAL A 27 -23.56 -30.86 -1.50
CA VAL A 27 -23.49 -29.55 -2.15
C VAL A 27 -22.08 -29.50 -2.71
N PRO A 28 -21.89 -29.50 -4.07
CA PRO A 28 -20.57 -29.39 -4.63
C PRO A 28 -19.97 -28.11 -4.06
N ALA A 29 -18.86 -28.22 -3.37
CA ALA A 29 -18.11 -27.05 -2.90
C ALA A 29 -17.89 -26.17 -4.12
N GLN A 30 -18.54 -25.01 -4.18
CA GLN A 30 -18.38 -24.08 -5.31
C GLN A 30 -16.88 -23.81 -5.46
N THR A 31 -16.34 -24.20 -6.61
CA THR A 31 -14.92 -23.97 -6.90
C THR A 31 -14.65 -22.47 -6.89
N TYR A 32 -13.87 -22.01 -5.92
CA TYR A 32 -13.44 -20.61 -5.87
C TYR A 32 -12.43 -20.31 -6.99
N PRO A 33 -12.59 -19.23 -7.77
CA PRO A 33 -13.68 -18.23 -7.73
C PRO A 33 -14.87 -18.61 -8.65
N ALA A 34 -16.09 -18.35 -8.20
CA ALA A 34 -17.34 -18.60 -8.95
C ALA A 34 -18.10 -17.32 -9.34
N LYS A 35 -17.63 -16.14 -8.91
CA LYS A 35 -18.23 -14.82 -9.21
C LYS A 35 -17.12 -13.76 -9.35
N PRO A 36 -17.43 -12.55 -9.87
CA PRO A 36 -16.46 -11.47 -10.02
C PRO A 36 -15.75 -11.11 -8.74
N LEU A 37 -14.44 -10.80 -8.84
CA LEU A 37 -13.61 -10.25 -7.78
C LEU A 37 -13.67 -8.73 -7.81
N ARG A 38 -13.89 -8.09 -6.66
CA ARG A 38 -13.83 -6.64 -6.48
C ARG A 38 -12.50 -6.23 -5.86
N VAL A 39 -11.81 -5.29 -6.50
CA VAL A 39 -10.58 -4.67 -6.00
C VAL A 39 -10.87 -3.22 -5.63
N ILE A 40 -10.93 -2.93 -4.35
CA ILE A 40 -11.15 -1.58 -3.82
C ILE A 40 -9.82 -0.82 -3.84
N VAL A 41 -9.79 0.31 -4.54
CA VAL A 41 -8.65 1.24 -4.52
C VAL A 41 -9.01 2.42 -3.62
N PRO A 42 -8.36 2.60 -2.44
CA PRO A 42 -8.71 3.62 -1.46
C PRO A 42 -8.21 5.03 -1.84
N LEU A 43 -7.88 5.24 -3.10
CA LEU A 43 -7.28 6.45 -3.67
C LEU A 43 -8.00 6.86 -4.95
N ALA A 44 -7.76 8.09 -5.40
CA ALA A 44 -8.36 8.63 -6.61
C ALA A 44 -7.96 7.83 -7.86
N ALA A 45 -8.85 7.80 -8.83
CA ALA A 45 -8.59 7.20 -10.14
C ALA A 45 -7.42 7.91 -10.86
N GLY A 46 -6.65 7.16 -11.66
CA GLY A 46 -5.47 7.64 -12.38
C GLY A 46 -4.21 7.76 -11.52
N GLY A 47 -4.30 7.56 -10.20
CA GLY A 47 -3.14 7.51 -9.31
C GLY A 47 -2.38 6.17 -9.42
N PRO A 48 -1.16 6.09 -8.82
CA PRO A 48 -0.31 4.90 -8.92
C PRO A 48 -0.99 3.59 -8.51
N SER A 49 -1.78 3.60 -7.43
CA SER A 49 -2.51 2.41 -6.95
C SER A 49 -3.63 1.98 -7.90
N ASP A 50 -4.32 2.94 -8.52
CA ASP A 50 -5.35 2.66 -9.50
C ASP A 50 -4.75 2.05 -10.77
N VAL A 51 -3.64 2.63 -11.24
CA VAL A 51 -2.91 2.11 -12.40
C VAL A 51 -2.42 0.69 -12.14
N LEU A 52 -1.80 0.42 -10.97
CA LEU A 52 -1.37 -0.93 -10.59
C LEU A 52 -2.53 -1.93 -10.59
N ALA A 53 -3.65 -1.59 -9.95
CA ALA A 53 -4.82 -2.46 -9.90
C ALA A 53 -5.35 -2.76 -11.30
N ARG A 54 -5.42 -1.75 -12.19
CA ARG A 54 -5.91 -1.92 -13.57
C ARG A 54 -4.92 -2.65 -14.49
N VAL A 55 -3.63 -2.59 -14.21
CA VAL A 55 -2.61 -3.35 -14.94
C VAL A 55 -2.67 -4.83 -14.56
N LEU A 56 -2.96 -5.15 -13.29
CA LEU A 56 -3.07 -6.52 -12.78
C LEU A 56 -4.43 -7.18 -13.11
N ALA A 57 -5.51 -6.40 -13.19
CA ALA A 57 -6.86 -6.93 -13.33
C ALA A 57 -7.09 -7.82 -14.57
N PRO A 58 -6.62 -7.49 -15.79
CA PRO A 58 -6.83 -8.34 -16.97
C PRO A 58 -6.18 -9.73 -16.83
N PRO A 59 -4.87 -9.89 -16.53
CA PRO A 59 -4.26 -11.20 -16.40
C PRO A 59 -4.80 -11.99 -15.19
N MET A 60 -5.19 -11.31 -14.10
CA MET A 60 -5.92 -11.97 -13.02
C MET A 60 -7.27 -12.50 -13.47
N SER A 61 -8.04 -11.73 -14.25
CA SER A 61 -9.34 -12.16 -14.79
C SER A 61 -9.19 -13.37 -15.69
N GLU A 62 -8.15 -13.39 -16.51
CA GLU A 62 -7.85 -14.52 -17.39
C GLU A 62 -7.52 -15.80 -16.60
N THR A 63 -6.67 -15.69 -15.58
CA THR A 63 -6.29 -16.82 -14.72
C THR A 63 -7.48 -17.33 -13.89
N MET A 64 -8.27 -16.42 -13.33
CA MET A 64 -9.40 -16.76 -12.47
C MET A 64 -10.64 -17.20 -13.23
N LYS A 65 -10.72 -16.97 -14.54
CA LYS A 65 -11.92 -17.15 -15.38
C LYS A 65 -13.14 -16.39 -14.84
N GLN A 66 -12.88 -15.30 -14.10
CA GLN A 66 -13.89 -14.41 -13.51
C GLN A 66 -13.46 -12.96 -13.69
N PRO A 67 -14.38 -12.03 -13.91
CA PRO A 67 -14.06 -10.61 -14.01
C PRO A 67 -13.38 -10.09 -12.72
N VAL A 68 -12.34 -9.29 -12.87
CA VAL A 68 -11.71 -8.52 -11.78
C VAL A 68 -12.08 -7.05 -11.98
N VAL A 69 -12.93 -6.52 -11.08
CA VAL A 69 -13.51 -5.18 -11.16
C VAL A 69 -12.79 -4.24 -10.21
N VAL A 70 -12.19 -3.18 -10.74
CA VAL A 70 -11.48 -2.16 -9.96
C VAL A 70 -12.42 -0.99 -9.64
N GLU A 71 -12.59 -0.70 -8.35
CA GLU A 71 -13.44 0.38 -7.83
C GLU A 71 -12.64 1.36 -6.98
N ASN A 72 -12.63 2.64 -7.36
CA ASN A 72 -12.01 3.68 -6.55
C ASN A 72 -12.96 4.16 -5.45
N ARG A 73 -12.50 4.10 -4.19
CA ARG A 73 -13.21 4.52 -2.98
C ARG A 73 -12.30 5.41 -2.14
N ALA A 74 -11.97 6.57 -2.71
CA ALA A 74 -11.11 7.55 -2.07
C ALA A 74 -11.84 8.31 -0.95
N GLY A 75 -11.07 8.87 -0.03
CA GLY A 75 -11.55 9.77 1.01
C GLY A 75 -11.05 9.42 2.41
N ALA A 76 -11.10 10.42 3.32
CA ALA A 76 -10.63 10.35 4.69
C ALA A 76 -9.25 9.66 4.79
N ALA A 77 -8.27 10.12 4.02
CA ALA A 77 -6.92 9.56 3.99
C ALA A 77 -6.87 8.03 3.83
N THR A 78 -7.61 7.46 2.87
CA THR A 78 -7.78 6.02 2.59
C THR A 78 -8.76 5.25 3.50
N GLN A 79 -9.24 5.85 4.59
CA GLN A 79 -10.09 5.18 5.58
C GLN A 79 -11.38 4.61 4.97
N ILE A 80 -12.02 5.35 4.03
CA ILE A 80 -13.28 4.91 3.41
C ILE A 80 -13.08 3.57 2.68
N GLY A 81 -12.05 3.47 1.85
CA GLY A 81 -11.77 2.25 1.09
C GLY A 81 -11.36 1.08 1.98
N HIS A 82 -10.46 1.31 2.96
CA HIS A 82 -10.05 0.25 3.89
C HIS A 82 -11.19 -0.24 4.77
N ASN A 83 -12.08 0.65 5.25
CA ASN A 83 -13.26 0.25 6.02
C ASN A 83 -14.21 -0.62 5.19
N LEU A 84 -14.40 -0.31 3.89
CA LEU A 84 -15.19 -1.15 2.99
C LEU A 84 -14.61 -2.57 2.89
N VAL A 85 -13.28 -2.70 2.80
CA VAL A 85 -12.63 -4.01 2.77
C VAL A 85 -12.77 -4.71 4.12
N ALA A 86 -12.49 -4.02 5.24
CA ALA A 86 -12.55 -4.58 6.58
C ALA A 86 -13.96 -5.12 6.93
N LYS A 87 -15.02 -4.47 6.43
CA LYS A 87 -16.43 -4.86 6.69
C LYS A 87 -17.01 -5.78 5.60
N ALA A 88 -16.23 -6.12 4.57
CA ALA A 88 -16.70 -7.05 3.54
C ALA A 88 -16.79 -8.49 4.07
N ALA A 89 -17.60 -9.31 3.40
CA ALA A 89 -17.65 -10.74 3.69
C ALA A 89 -16.25 -11.36 3.49
N PRO A 90 -15.79 -12.23 4.41
CA PRO A 90 -14.46 -12.85 4.31
C PRO A 90 -14.47 -14.05 3.34
N ASP A 91 -15.10 -13.89 2.19
CA ASP A 91 -15.31 -14.91 1.16
C ASP A 91 -14.32 -14.81 -0.02
N GLY A 92 -13.32 -13.93 0.09
CA GLY A 92 -12.28 -13.73 -0.90
C GLY A 92 -12.71 -12.95 -2.16
N TYR A 93 -13.94 -12.44 -2.25
CA TYR A 93 -14.43 -11.70 -3.42
C TYR A 93 -14.34 -10.18 -3.29
N THR A 94 -13.92 -9.68 -2.16
CA THR A 94 -13.59 -8.27 -1.99
C THR A 94 -12.20 -8.16 -1.38
N ILE A 95 -11.28 -7.56 -2.13
CA ILE A 95 -9.91 -7.25 -1.69
C ILE A 95 -9.67 -5.76 -1.87
N GLY A 96 -8.61 -5.22 -1.29
CA GLY A 96 -8.32 -3.80 -1.41
C GLY A 96 -6.83 -3.52 -1.60
N MET A 97 -6.54 -2.50 -2.40
CA MET A 97 -5.20 -1.93 -2.44
C MET A 97 -4.87 -1.26 -1.12
N THR A 98 -3.62 -1.31 -0.73
CA THR A 98 -3.10 -0.54 0.40
C THR A 98 -1.76 0.08 0.07
N VAL A 99 -1.43 1.12 0.82
CA VAL A 99 -0.20 1.89 0.71
C VAL A 99 0.35 2.19 2.10
N LEU A 100 1.62 2.63 2.19
CA LEU A 100 2.24 3.00 3.45
C LEU A 100 1.39 4.00 4.26
N ALA A 101 0.79 5.01 3.60
CA ALA A 101 -0.09 5.96 4.28
C ALA A 101 -1.31 5.28 4.94
N GLY A 102 -1.84 4.20 4.35
CA GLY A 102 -2.89 3.40 4.98
C GLY A 102 -2.44 2.75 6.29
N ALA A 103 -1.20 2.25 6.35
CA ALA A 103 -0.59 1.73 7.56
C ALA A 103 -0.34 2.82 8.62
N ALA A 104 0.07 4.02 8.20
CA ALA A 104 0.25 5.17 9.08
C ALA A 104 -1.07 5.60 9.77
N ASN A 105 -2.19 5.41 9.07
CA ASN A 105 -3.51 5.77 9.57
C ASN A 105 -3.95 4.95 10.79
N ALA A 106 -3.38 3.78 11.03
CA ALA A 106 -3.60 3.02 12.28
C ALA A 106 -3.20 3.84 13.53
N THR A 107 -2.24 4.76 13.39
CA THR A 107 -1.83 5.66 14.49
C THR A 107 -2.44 7.05 14.36
N LEU A 108 -2.55 7.59 13.15
CA LEU A 108 -3.09 8.94 12.91
C LEU A 108 -4.58 9.03 13.23
N PHE A 109 -5.34 7.94 13.07
CA PHE A 109 -6.79 7.91 13.28
C PHE A 109 -7.18 6.81 14.27
N PRO A 110 -6.89 6.96 15.56
CA PRO A 110 -7.15 5.92 16.56
C PRO A 110 -8.62 5.57 16.73
N ASN A 111 -9.53 6.46 16.30
CA ASN A 111 -10.98 6.27 16.35
C ASN A 111 -11.57 5.80 15.01
N ALA A 112 -10.75 5.21 14.12
CA ALA A 112 -11.24 4.63 12.88
C ALA A 112 -12.28 3.52 13.16
N PRO A 113 -13.31 3.33 12.28
CA PRO A 113 -14.36 2.33 12.50
C PRO A 113 -13.88 0.88 12.26
N PHE A 114 -12.59 0.67 12.07
CA PHE A 114 -11.92 -0.62 11.91
C PHE A 114 -10.49 -0.56 12.47
N ASP A 115 -9.95 -1.71 12.84
CA ASP A 115 -8.55 -1.87 13.25
C ASP A 115 -7.74 -2.42 12.07
N TYR A 116 -6.72 -1.67 11.64
CA TYR A 116 -5.95 -2.02 10.45
C TYR A 116 -5.25 -3.39 10.54
N LEU A 117 -4.78 -3.80 11.71
CA LEU A 117 -4.08 -5.07 11.91
C LEU A 117 -4.98 -6.23 12.39
N LYS A 118 -6.17 -5.94 12.93
CA LYS A 118 -7.12 -6.96 13.40
C LYS A 118 -8.15 -7.31 12.33
N ASP A 119 -8.67 -6.30 11.62
CA ASP A 119 -9.77 -6.47 10.69
C ASP A 119 -9.29 -6.72 9.25
N LEU A 120 -8.00 -6.50 8.97
CA LEU A 120 -7.38 -6.69 7.66
C LEU A 120 -6.19 -7.64 7.75
N ARG A 121 -5.94 -8.38 6.68
CA ARG A 121 -4.77 -9.26 6.53
C ARG A 121 -4.10 -9.06 5.17
N GLY A 122 -2.80 -9.31 5.12
CA GLY A 122 -2.00 -9.22 3.90
C GLY A 122 -2.32 -10.34 2.91
N VAL A 123 -2.55 -9.97 1.64
CA VAL A 123 -2.70 -10.91 0.52
C VAL A 123 -1.42 -10.95 -0.30
N ALA A 124 -0.97 -9.81 -0.81
CA ALA A 124 0.23 -9.71 -1.65
C ALA A 124 0.92 -8.36 -1.45
N PHE A 125 2.23 -8.39 -1.32
CA PHE A 125 3.07 -7.21 -1.54
C PHE A 125 3.19 -7.00 -3.04
N LEU A 126 3.13 -5.75 -3.50
CA LEU A 126 3.19 -5.46 -4.92
C LEU A 126 4.47 -4.75 -5.30
N THR A 127 4.70 -3.58 -4.71
CA THR A 127 5.80 -2.73 -5.13
C THR A 127 6.33 -1.90 -3.99
N LYS A 128 7.58 -1.49 -4.16
CA LYS A 128 8.21 -0.43 -3.37
C LYS A 128 8.80 0.62 -4.31
N GLN A 129 8.78 1.87 -3.86
CA GLN A 129 9.39 2.99 -4.55
C GLN A 129 10.20 3.80 -3.55
N PRO A 130 11.49 3.97 -3.79
CA PRO A 130 12.32 4.84 -2.96
C PRO A 130 11.96 6.31 -3.20
N PRO A 131 11.76 7.12 -2.14
CA PRO A 131 11.71 8.57 -2.28
C PRO A 131 13.10 9.10 -2.63
N ILE A 132 13.13 10.09 -3.50
CA ILE A 132 14.34 10.81 -3.90
C ILE A 132 14.25 12.21 -3.33
N LEU A 133 15.18 12.60 -2.47
CA LEU A 133 15.30 13.97 -1.99
C LEU A 133 15.92 14.84 -3.08
N ALA A 134 15.25 15.92 -3.43
CA ALA A 134 15.75 16.92 -4.35
C ALA A 134 15.67 18.34 -3.76
N VAL A 135 16.57 19.17 -4.19
CA VAL A 135 16.63 20.61 -3.84
C VAL A 135 16.55 21.48 -5.07
N ASN A 136 16.12 22.72 -4.89
CA ASN A 136 16.30 23.78 -5.87
C ASN A 136 17.66 24.45 -5.65
N PRO A 137 18.64 24.30 -6.58
CA PRO A 137 19.99 24.84 -6.37
C PRO A 137 20.06 26.36 -6.29
N ALA A 138 19.06 27.08 -6.82
CA ALA A 138 19.01 28.54 -6.75
C ALA A 138 18.66 29.01 -5.34
N LYS A 139 17.83 28.26 -4.60
CA LYS A 139 17.45 28.58 -3.22
C LYS A 139 18.34 27.89 -2.18
N MET A 140 18.79 26.68 -2.50
CA MET A 140 19.57 25.84 -1.61
C MET A 140 20.77 25.25 -2.39
N PRO A 141 21.91 25.93 -2.46
CA PRO A 141 23.07 25.56 -3.30
C PRO A 141 23.89 24.39 -2.70
N VAL A 142 23.22 23.40 -2.11
CA VAL A 142 23.84 22.22 -1.48
C VAL A 142 23.99 21.07 -2.49
N ARG A 143 24.96 20.20 -2.27
CA ARG A 143 25.31 19.07 -3.15
C ARG A 143 25.21 17.71 -2.47
N THR A 144 25.15 17.67 -1.16
CA THR A 144 25.15 16.45 -0.36
C THR A 144 24.07 16.51 0.73
N VAL A 145 23.69 15.34 1.27
CA VAL A 145 22.75 15.25 2.42
C VAL A 145 23.35 15.97 3.63
N ARG A 146 24.66 15.90 3.84
CA ARG A 146 25.34 16.61 4.92
C ARG A 146 25.13 18.11 4.81
N GLU A 147 25.44 18.68 3.65
CA GLU A 147 25.26 20.11 3.39
C GLU A 147 23.78 20.53 3.51
N TYR A 148 22.85 19.65 3.10
CA TYR A 148 21.41 19.88 3.26
C TYR A 148 21.01 20.03 4.73
N ILE A 149 21.44 19.10 5.59
CA ILE A 149 21.18 19.13 7.03
C ILE A 149 21.81 20.36 7.68
N GLU A 150 23.08 20.66 7.36
CA GLU A 150 23.77 21.82 7.89
C GLU A 150 23.12 23.14 7.45
N HIS A 151 22.72 23.23 6.18
CA HIS A 151 22.02 24.39 5.65
C HIS A 151 20.67 24.61 6.38
N ALA A 152 19.87 23.57 6.51
CA ALA A 152 18.57 23.66 7.19
C ALA A 152 18.71 24.12 8.65
N ARG A 153 19.69 23.58 9.38
CA ARG A 153 19.96 24.01 10.76
C ARG A 153 20.34 25.48 10.90
N LYS A 154 21.08 26.01 9.92
CA LYS A 154 21.56 27.41 9.91
C LYS A 154 20.53 28.40 9.39
N ASN A 155 19.53 27.91 8.65
CA ASN A 155 18.53 28.73 7.98
C ASN A 155 17.11 28.35 8.41
N PRO A 156 16.63 28.85 9.57
CA PRO A 156 15.26 28.70 9.98
C PRO A 156 14.33 29.21 8.88
N GLY A 157 13.26 28.48 8.60
CA GLY A 157 12.35 28.78 7.47
C GLY A 157 12.68 28.03 6.17
N THR A 158 13.68 27.13 6.17
CA THR A 158 13.85 26.16 5.09
C THR A 158 12.56 25.37 4.93
N THR A 159 12.00 25.33 3.70
CA THR A 159 10.72 24.66 3.39
C THR A 159 10.91 23.39 2.60
N TYR A 160 10.03 22.43 2.84
CA TYR A 160 9.99 21.15 2.13
C TYR A 160 8.56 20.86 1.65
N GLY A 161 8.41 20.70 0.35
CA GLY A 161 7.15 20.31 -0.26
C GLY A 161 6.89 18.80 -0.09
N PHE A 162 5.76 18.44 0.51
CA PHE A 162 5.37 17.05 0.69
C PHE A 162 3.92 16.80 0.26
N PHE A 163 3.55 15.52 0.16
CA PHE A 163 2.19 15.08 -0.14
C PHE A 163 1.91 13.76 0.58
N GLY A 164 0.63 13.51 0.85
CA GLY A 164 0.20 12.27 1.51
C GLY A 164 0.69 12.18 2.97
N TYR A 165 -0.09 12.70 3.88
CA TYR A 165 0.16 12.61 5.32
C TYR A 165 0.45 11.16 5.75
N GLY A 166 1.48 10.94 6.57
CA GLY A 166 1.95 9.61 6.95
C GLY A 166 2.58 8.79 5.83
N GLY A 167 2.71 9.33 4.62
CA GLY A 167 3.42 8.68 3.51
C GLY A 167 4.94 8.80 3.60
N ALA A 168 5.67 8.06 2.74
CA ALA A 168 7.12 7.95 2.79
C ALA A 168 7.84 9.31 2.76
N VAL A 169 7.38 10.23 1.92
CA VAL A 169 8.00 11.56 1.77
C VAL A 169 7.73 12.48 2.96
N HIS A 170 6.60 12.29 3.64
CA HIS A 170 6.28 12.98 4.88
C HIS A 170 7.15 12.46 6.03
N LEU A 171 7.13 11.15 6.24
CA LEU A 171 7.91 10.50 7.31
C LEU A 171 9.40 10.72 7.17
N LEU A 172 9.92 10.80 5.94
CA LEU A 172 11.32 11.08 5.65
C LEU A 172 11.78 12.40 6.27
N ILE A 173 11.01 13.48 6.06
CA ILE A 173 11.42 14.80 6.54
C ILE A 173 11.14 14.98 8.03
N GLU A 174 10.09 14.33 8.55
CA GLU A 174 9.82 14.31 9.98
C GLU A 174 10.92 13.57 10.75
N GLU A 175 11.35 12.41 10.25
CA GLU A 175 12.51 11.70 10.82
C GLU A 175 13.76 12.57 10.76
N MET A 176 13.97 13.34 9.69
CA MET A 176 15.09 14.27 9.55
C MET A 176 15.05 15.39 10.60
N ASN A 177 13.87 15.99 10.78
CA ASN A 177 13.67 17.01 11.81
C ASN A 177 13.97 16.47 13.23
N GLN A 178 13.45 15.26 13.52
CA GLN A 178 13.64 14.62 14.84
C GLN A 178 15.10 14.20 15.10
N THR A 179 15.72 13.58 14.09
CA THR A 179 17.05 12.96 14.25
C THR A 179 18.16 14.00 14.21
N TYR A 180 18.02 14.99 13.34
CA TYR A 180 19.09 15.96 13.07
C TYR A 180 18.77 17.39 13.51
N GLY A 181 17.59 17.65 14.07
CA GLY A 181 17.20 18.98 14.56
C GLY A 181 17.19 20.04 13.46
N THR A 182 16.72 19.70 12.27
CA THR A 182 16.80 20.59 11.11
C THR A 182 15.74 21.70 11.12
N GLY A 183 14.61 21.49 11.80
CA GLY A 183 13.55 22.50 11.90
C GLY A 183 12.92 22.90 10.55
N ILE A 184 12.95 21.99 9.58
CA ILE A 184 12.39 22.22 8.23
C ILE A 184 10.87 22.35 8.33
N THR A 185 10.32 23.40 7.71
CA THR A 185 8.89 23.63 7.64
C THR A 185 8.27 22.83 6.49
N LEU A 186 7.25 22.04 6.81
CA LEU A 186 6.54 21.22 5.84
C LEU A 186 5.44 22.04 5.14
N VAL A 187 5.38 21.94 3.81
CA VAL A 187 4.37 22.59 2.97
C VAL A 187 3.59 21.50 2.23
N PRO A 188 2.29 21.32 2.53
CA PRO A 188 1.50 20.24 1.94
C PRO A 188 1.07 20.56 0.51
N TYR A 189 1.07 19.52 -0.35
CA TYR A 189 0.57 19.55 -1.72
C TYR A 189 -0.35 18.35 -1.95
N LYS A 190 -1.22 18.42 -2.97
CA LYS A 190 -2.16 17.34 -3.29
C LYS A 190 -1.49 16.08 -3.86
N GLY A 191 -0.28 16.23 -4.40
CA GLY A 191 0.44 15.11 -4.99
C GLY A 191 1.87 15.43 -5.41
N ALA A 192 2.58 14.40 -5.87
CA ALA A 192 3.99 14.48 -6.28
C ALA A 192 4.23 15.55 -7.36
N SER A 193 3.34 15.66 -8.35
CA SER A 193 3.47 16.62 -9.45
C SER A 193 3.41 18.08 -8.97
N GLU A 194 2.49 18.40 -8.05
CA GLU A 194 2.39 19.73 -7.47
C GLU A 194 3.60 20.07 -6.60
N ALA A 195 4.05 19.14 -5.73
CA ALA A 195 5.23 19.33 -4.90
C ALA A 195 6.50 19.52 -5.75
N THR A 196 6.64 18.75 -6.85
CA THR A 196 7.76 18.89 -7.79
C THR A 196 7.68 20.20 -8.56
N ALA A 197 6.49 20.63 -8.99
CA ALA A 197 6.30 21.92 -9.64
C ALA A 197 6.67 23.09 -8.70
N ALA A 198 6.25 23.02 -7.43
CA ALA A 198 6.59 24.00 -6.41
C ALA A 198 8.12 24.10 -6.19
N LEU A 199 8.82 22.96 -6.22
CA LEU A 199 10.30 22.95 -6.18
C LEU A 199 10.90 23.66 -7.37
N VAL A 200 10.44 23.39 -8.59
CA VAL A 200 10.97 23.96 -9.85
C VAL A 200 10.65 25.44 -9.99
N THR A 201 9.54 25.90 -9.40
CA THR A 201 9.06 27.30 -9.45
C THR A 201 9.43 28.12 -8.21
N ASP A 202 10.43 27.69 -7.47
CA ASP A 202 11.00 28.42 -6.32
C ASP A 202 10.03 28.65 -5.13
N GLN A 203 8.95 27.89 -5.02
CA GLN A 203 8.01 28.00 -3.91
C GLN A 203 8.53 27.31 -2.64
N VAL A 204 9.27 26.19 -2.80
CA VAL A 204 9.92 25.47 -1.69
C VAL A 204 11.40 25.24 -1.98
N HIS A 205 12.21 25.02 -0.93
CA HIS A 205 13.65 24.79 -1.03
C HIS A 205 13.96 23.37 -1.45
N SER A 206 13.15 22.42 -1.02
CA SER A 206 13.33 21.00 -1.24
C SER A 206 11.99 20.27 -1.34
N ALA A 207 12.01 19.07 -1.92
CA ALA A 207 10.90 18.14 -1.95
C ALA A 207 11.43 16.71 -2.11
N ALA A 208 10.61 15.71 -1.78
CA ALA A 208 10.89 14.35 -2.22
C ALA A 208 9.71 13.76 -2.98
N ALA A 209 10.02 12.92 -3.95
CA ALA A 209 9.07 12.16 -4.74
C ALA A 209 9.75 10.90 -5.27
N SER A 210 8.99 9.95 -5.81
CA SER A 210 9.55 8.84 -6.57
C SER A 210 10.01 9.29 -7.97
N TYR A 211 10.87 8.48 -8.60
CA TYR A 211 11.51 8.81 -9.89
C TYR A 211 10.55 9.32 -10.97
N PRO A 212 9.35 8.77 -11.20
CA PRO A 212 8.46 9.26 -12.26
C PRO A 212 8.17 10.76 -12.20
N ALA A 213 8.10 11.34 -10.99
CA ALA A 213 7.88 12.77 -10.82
C ALA A 213 9.09 13.61 -11.24
N TYR A 214 10.30 13.05 -11.14
CA TYR A 214 11.55 13.71 -11.49
C TYR A 214 12.09 13.35 -12.88
N ALA A 215 11.59 12.30 -13.52
CA ALA A 215 12.06 11.82 -14.81
C ALA A 215 12.09 12.92 -15.90
N PRO A 216 11.04 13.78 -16.05
CA PRO A 216 11.05 14.87 -17.02
C PRO A 216 12.07 15.97 -16.70
N LEU A 217 12.60 16.00 -15.48
CA LEU A 217 13.51 17.01 -14.98
C LEU A 217 14.96 16.51 -14.86
N LYS A 218 15.23 15.28 -15.29
CA LYS A 218 16.58 14.70 -15.28
C LYS A 218 17.52 15.58 -16.12
N GLY A 219 18.61 16.04 -15.48
CA GLY A 219 19.56 16.97 -16.13
C GLY A 219 19.16 18.45 -16.12
N SER A 220 17.98 18.78 -15.59
CA SER A 220 17.58 20.18 -15.43
C SER A 220 18.42 20.89 -14.36
N PRO A 221 18.90 22.12 -14.62
CA PRO A 221 19.61 22.91 -13.61
C PRO A 221 18.71 23.39 -12.47
N LYS A 222 17.38 23.26 -12.61
CA LYS A 222 16.40 23.70 -11.63
C LYS A 222 16.25 22.76 -10.44
N ILE A 223 16.73 21.52 -10.57
CA ILE A 223 16.71 20.55 -9.46
C ILE A 223 18.06 19.85 -9.32
N ARG A 224 18.39 19.46 -8.11
CA ARG A 224 19.49 18.56 -7.81
C ARG A 224 18.98 17.45 -6.87
N MET A 225 19.08 16.22 -7.33
CA MET A 225 18.77 15.05 -6.52
C MET A 225 19.96 14.76 -5.61
N LEU A 226 19.72 14.63 -4.30
CA LEU A 226 20.76 14.50 -3.29
C LEU A 226 20.94 13.07 -2.80
N ALA A 227 19.83 12.35 -2.61
CA ALA A 227 19.86 10.99 -2.11
C ALA A 227 18.57 10.22 -2.46
N ILE A 228 18.70 8.90 -2.49
CA ILE A 228 17.63 7.95 -2.73
C ILE A 228 17.37 7.18 -1.41
N GLY A 229 16.11 7.01 -1.04
CA GLY A 229 15.71 6.16 0.07
C GLY A 229 15.94 4.67 -0.22
N GLY A 230 16.01 3.86 0.85
CA GLY A 230 16.23 2.42 0.74
C GLY A 230 17.69 2.02 0.64
N ASN A 231 17.93 0.76 0.26
CA ASN A 231 19.23 0.10 0.40
C ASN A 231 20.04 0.02 -0.89
N ALA A 232 19.52 0.52 -2.02
CA ALA A 232 20.20 0.46 -3.31
C ALA A 232 19.85 1.68 -4.16
N ARG A 233 20.79 2.10 -5.00
CA ARG A 233 20.53 3.08 -6.06
C ARG A 233 19.53 2.52 -7.06
N ILE A 234 18.80 3.39 -7.73
CA ILE A 234 17.98 2.98 -8.88
C ILE A 234 18.81 3.09 -10.16
N SER A 235 18.65 2.14 -11.07
CA SER A 235 19.42 2.06 -12.32
C SER A 235 19.30 3.31 -13.18
N LEU A 236 18.17 3.99 -13.10
CA LEU A 236 17.89 5.23 -13.85
C LEU A 236 18.65 6.45 -13.31
N LEU A 237 19.20 6.39 -12.08
CA LEU A 237 19.97 7.44 -11.41
C LEU A 237 21.23 6.86 -10.76
N PRO A 238 22.19 6.33 -11.55
CA PRO A 238 23.37 5.65 -11.01
C PRO A 238 24.31 6.59 -10.24
N ASP A 239 24.24 7.90 -10.49
CA ASP A 239 25.08 8.91 -9.85
C ASP A 239 24.50 9.46 -8.55
N VAL A 240 23.22 9.17 -8.22
CA VAL A 240 22.59 9.64 -6.99
C VAL A 240 22.77 8.59 -5.92
N PRO A 241 23.45 8.90 -4.78
CA PRO A 241 23.70 7.92 -3.73
C PRO A 241 22.43 7.59 -2.94
N THR A 242 22.43 6.46 -2.25
CA THR A 242 21.48 6.20 -1.17
C THR A 242 21.87 7.02 0.08
N TYR A 243 20.95 7.16 1.04
CA TYR A 243 21.27 7.77 2.32
C TYR A 243 22.39 7.02 3.05
N ALA A 244 22.41 5.68 2.98
CA ALA A 244 23.44 4.86 3.58
C ALA A 244 24.83 5.14 2.96
N GLU A 245 24.93 5.20 1.62
CA GLU A 245 26.16 5.57 0.92
C GLU A 245 26.63 7.01 1.24
N ALA A 246 25.68 7.90 1.58
CA ALA A 246 25.99 9.26 2.03
C ALA A 246 26.39 9.34 3.51
N GLY A 247 26.50 8.20 4.22
CA GLY A 247 26.88 8.12 5.63
C GLY A 247 25.73 8.18 6.63
N TYR A 248 24.49 7.92 6.18
CA TYR A 248 23.25 7.96 6.98
C TYR A 248 22.56 6.57 6.97
N GLU A 249 23.27 5.54 7.44
CA GLU A 249 22.87 4.11 7.32
C GLU A 249 21.49 3.78 7.92
N ASN A 250 21.10 4.49 8.97
CA ASN A 250 19.82 4.23 9.66
C ASN A 250 18.69 5.18 9.24
N PHE A 251 18.92 5.99 8.23
CA PHE A 251 17.99 7.01 7.75
C PHE A 251 17.45 6.70 6.35
N GLY A 252 16.28 7.25 5.99
CA GLY A 252 15.73 7.15 4.65
C GLY A 252 15.19 5.76 4.29
N LYS A 253 14.87 4.92 5.29
CA LYS A 253 14.31 3.57 5.09
C LYS A 253 12.81 3.56 4.75
N HIS A 254 12.18 4.74 4.69
CA HIS A 254 10.76 4.87 4.37
C HIS A 254 10.54 4.72 2.87
N LEU A 255 10.24 3.51 2.43
CA LEU A 255 9.85 3.27 1.04
C LEU A 255 8.34 3.48 0.90
N ALA A 256 7.93 4.13 -0.16
CA ALA A 256 6.54 4.07 -0.57
C ALA A 256 6.27 2.65 -1.07
N TRP A 257 5.50 1.88 -0.34
CA TRP A 257 5.12 0.53 -0.72
C TRP A 257 3.62 0.43 -0.99
N GLN A 258 3.26 -0.56 -1.79
CA GLN A 258 1.87 -0.89 -2.10
C GLN A 258 1.66 -2.40 -1.99
N GLY A 259 0.48 -2.78 -1.59
CA GLY A 259 0.09 -4.18 -1.45
C GLY A 259 -1.42 -4.37 -1.58
N VAL A 260 -1.85 -5.59 -1.35
CA VAL A 260 -3.25 -6.00 -1.40
C VAL A 260 -3.65 -6.62 -0.07
N LEU A 261 -4.80 -6.21 0.44
CA LEU A 261 -5.41 -6.68 1.69
C LEU A 261 -6.72 -7.42 1.41
N ALA A 262 -7.09 -8.28 2.35
CA ALA A 262 -8.42 -8.89 2.44
C ALA A 262 -8.97 -8.72 3.88
N PRO A 263 -10.28 -8.95 4.12
CA PRO A 263 -10.82 -9.10 5.47
C PRO A 263 -10.04 -10.15 6.25
N SER A 264 -9.76 -9.91 7.53
CA SER A 264 -8.91 -10.81 8.35
C SER A 264 -9.46 -12.24 8.46
N GLY A 265 -10.79 -12.41 8.42
CA GLY A 265 -11.45 -13.71 8.44
C GLY A 265 -11.44 -14.49 7.12
N THR A 266 -10.82 -13.97 6.04
CA THR A 266 -10.76 -14.67 4.76
C THR A 266 -9.93 -15.97 4.91
N PRO A 267 -10.43 -17.14 4.48
CA PRO A 267 -9.73 -18.41 4.62
C PRO A 267 -8.36 -18.43 3.95
N ASP A 268 -7.37 -19.07 4.58
CA ASP A 268 -5.98 -19.14 4.09
C ASP A 268 -5.87 -19.70 2.66
N ALA A 269 -6.69 -20.70 2.32
CA ALA A 269 -6.71 -21.25 0.97
C ALA A 269 -7.03 -20.20 -0.09
N MET A 270 -7.99 -19.29 0.19
CA MET A 270 -8.38 -18.20 -0.69
C MET A 270 -7.31 -17.11 -0.76
N VAL A 271 -6.76 -16.72 0.40
CA VAL A 271 -5.68 -15.73 0.46
C VAL A 271 -4.44 -16.21 -0.30
N ASN A 272 -4.04 -17.47 -0.11
CA ASN A 272 -2.91 -18.05 -0.83
C ASN A 272 -3.18 -18.24 -2.32
N TYR A 273 -4.41 -18.52 -2.71
CA TYR A 273 -4.80 -18.55 -4.13
C TYR A 273 -4.67 -17.17 -4.75
N LEU A 274 -5.25 -16.14 -4.12
CA LEU A 274 -5.16 -14.74 -4.59
C LEU A 274 -3.70 -14.27 -4.65
N ASN A 275 -2.88 -14.59 -3.64
CA ASN A 275 -1.45 -14.28 -3.64
C ASN A 275 -0.75 -14.87 -4.87
N ARG A 276 -0.97 -16.16 -5.16
CA ARG A 276 -0.36 -16.79 -6.35
C ARG A 276 -0.83 -16.14 -7.66
N VAL A 277 -2.13 -15.85 -7.80
CA VAL A 277 -2.68 -15.21 -8.99
C VAL A 277 -2.08 -13.81 -9.19
N ILE A 278 -2.00 -13.01 -8.13
CA ILE A 278 -1.44 -11.65 -8.18
C ILE A 278 0.06 -11.70 -8.51
N ASN A 279 0.83 -12.54 -7.82
CA ASN A 279 2.28 -12.66 -8.07
C ASN A 279 2.58 -13.17 -9.48
N ALA A 280 1.81 -14.14 -9.99
CA ALA A 280 1.94 -14.64 -11.36
C ALA A 280 1.61 -13.54 -12.39
N ALA A 281 0.56 -12.74 -12.15
CA ALA A 281 0.21 -11.63 -13.02
C ALA A 281 1.29 -10.54 -13.04
N ALA A 282 1.92 -10.24 -11.89
CA ALA A 282 2.92 -9.18 -11.76
C ALA A 282 4.22 -9.44 -12.53
N VAL A 283 4.58 -10.72 -12.76
CA VAL A 283 5.80 -11.10 -13.49
C VAL A 283 5.59 -11.31 -14.98
N LEU A 284 4.37 -11.17 -15.50
CA LEU A 284 4.12 -11.25 -16.95
C LEU A 284 4.89 -10.13 -17.67
N PRO A 285 5.49 -10.41 -18.85
CA PRO A 285 6.35 -9.44 -19.54
C PRO A 285 5.71 -8.07 -19.76
N ASP A 286 4.44 -8.02 -20.16
CA ASP A 286 3.73 -6.77 -20.39
C ASP A 286 3.42 -6.00 -19.10
N VAL A 287 3.17 -6.72 -17.99
CA VAL A 287 2.96 -6.13 -16.67
C VAL A 287 4.28 -5.62 -16.11
N ALA A 288 5.33 -6.43 -16.15
CA ALA A 288 6.67 -6.06 -15.70
C ALA A 288 7.18 -4.81 -16.43
N LYS A 289 7.02 -4.75 -17.77
CA LYS A 289 7.38 -3.57 -18.57
C LYS A 289 6.64 -2.30 -18.11
N ARG A 290 5.36 -2.42 -17.73
CA ARG A 290 4.60 -1.27 -17.20
C ARG A 290 5.06 -0.88 -15.80
N PHE A 291 5.44 -1.84 -14.95
CA PHE A 291 6.02 -1.58 -13.64
C PHE A 291 7.36 -0.85 -13.78
N ASP A 292 8.23 -1.31 -14.68
CA ASP A 292 9.52 -0.65 -14.96
C ASP A 292 9.34 0.78 -15.46
N ALA A 293 8.38 1.02 -16.37
CA ALA A 293 8.07 2.36 -16.87
C ALA A 293 7.62 3.33 -15.76
N MET A 294 6.99 2.81 -14.70
CA MET A 294 6.58 3.55 -13.51
C MET A 294 7.63 3.55 -12.40
N ASN A 295 8.78 2.93 -12.64
CA ASN A 295 9.84 2.68 -11.64
C ASN A 295 9.28 2.00 -10.36
N PHE A 296 8.38 1.05 -10.55
CA PHE A 296 7.94 0.16 -9.49
C PHE A 296 8.87 -1.05 -9.42
N THR A 297 9.46 -1.29 -8.28
CA THR A 297 10.18 -2.53 -8.04
C THR A 297 9.21 -3.56 -7.46
N PHE A 298 8.85 -4.55 -8.25
CA PHE A 298 8.06 -5.68 -7.78
C PHE A 298 8.92 -6.61 -6.92
N GLU A 299 8.35 -7.08 -5.82
CA GLU A 299 8.99 -8.05 -4.94
C GLU A 299 7.94 -9.08 -4.52
N ALA A 300 8.10 -10.30 -5.00
CA ALA A 300 7.19 -11.37 -4.65
C ALA A 300 7.34 -11.73 -3.15
N MET A 301 6.23 -11.65 -2.42
CA MET A 301 6.11 -12.14 -1.05
C MET A 301 4.96 -13.13 -0.95
N THR A 302 5.10 -14.13 -0.10
CA THR A 302 3.94 -14.92 0.34
C THR A 302 3.00 -14.03 1.16
N SER A 303 1.74 -14.43 1.27
CA SER A 303 0.78 -13.69 2.09
C SER A 303 1.25 -13.59 3.56
N ALA A 304 1.84 -14.65 4.10
CA ALA A 304 2.39 -14.67 5.45
C ALA A 304 3.58 -13.69 5.62
N GLN A 305 4.47 -13.60 4.62
CA GLN A 305 5.58 -12.64 4.65
C GLN A 305 5.06 -11.20 4.59
N PHE A 306 4.08 -10.92 3.75
CA PHE A 306 3.49 -9.58 3.69
C PHE A 306 2.72 -9.22 4.96
N ASP A 307 1.98 -10.15 5.55
CA ASP A 307 1.30 -9.92 6.84
C ASP A 307 2.32 -9.64 7.96
N ALA A 308 3.41 -10.41 8.03
CA ALA A 308 4.51 -10.17 8.97
C ALA A 308 5.17 -8.79 8.76
N PHE A 309 5.39 -8.40 7.49
CA PHE A 309 5.91 -7.09 7.14
C PHE A 309 4.99 -5.96 7.66
N MET A 310 3.67 -6.06 7.43
CA MET A 310 2.73 -5.06 7.94
C MET A 310 2.73 -4.97 9.46
N ARG A 311 2.77 -6.12 10.16
CA ARG A 311 2.82 -6.17 11.63
C ARG A 311 4.08 -5.55 12.22
N ALA A 312 5.19 -5.55 11.49
CA ALA A 312 6.42 -4.86 11.88
C ALA A 312 6.37 -3.37 11.49
N GLU A 313 5.85 -3.06 10.33
CA GLU A 313 5.87 -1.71 9.75
C GLU A 313 4.90 -0.75 10.43
N VAL A 314 3.67 -1.19 10.75
CA VAL A 314 2.66 -0.34 11.38
C VAL A 314 3.13 0.23 12.73
N PRO A 315 3.67 -0.56 13.69
CA PRO A 315 4.22 0.00 14.93
C PRO A 315 5.42 0.92 14.70
N ARG A 316 6.33 0.57 13.78
CA ARG A 316 7.50 1.39 13.44
C ARG A 316 7.09 2.78 12.94
N ILE A 317 6.12 2.83 12.02
CA ILE A 317 5.55 4.10 11.53
C ILE A 317 4.86 4.85 12.67
N GLY A 318 4.11 4.13 13.51
CA GLY A 318 3.44 4.69 14.68
C GLY A 318 4.39 5.37 15.66
N ASP A 319 5.59 4.83 15.86
CA ASP A 319 6.62 5.44 16.71
C ASP A 319 7.11 6.78 16.15
N ILE A 320 7.33 6.87 14.84
CA ILE A 320 7.74 8.13 14.19
C ILE A 320 6.63 9.17 14.31
N ILE A 321 5.39 8.76 14.06
CA ILE A 321 4.22 9.64 14.17
C ILE A 321 4.09 10.19 15.59
N ARG A 322 4.18 9.35 16.61
CA ARG A 322 4.08 9.75 18.03
C ARG A 322 5.23 10.67 18.45
N LYS A 323 6.48 10.30 18.11
CA LYS A 323 7.66 11.10 18.42
C LYS A 323 7.65 12.46 17.73
N GLY A 324 7.14 12.54 16.49
CA GLY A 324 7.01 13.77 15.72
C GLY A 324 5.77 14.59 16.08
N ASN A 325 4.90 14.08 16.98
CA ASN A 325 3.60 14.70 17.24
C ASN A 325 2.82 15.00 15.94
N ILE A 326 2.97 14.10 14.95
CA ILE A 326 2.33 14.23 13.64
C ILE A 326 0.83 14.04 13.84
N LYS A 327 0.04 15.01 13.39
CA LYS A 327 -1.43 14.96 13.45
C LYS A 327 -2.00 14.90 12.05
N PRO A 328 -3.15 14.22 11.87
CA PRO A 328 -3.91 14.36 10.64
C PRO A 328 -4.43 15.79 10.51
N GLU A 329 -4.49 16.29 9.30
CA GLU A 329 -5.26 17.51 8.98
C GLU A 329 -6.75 17.23 9.01
#